data_205c60566c2b9575a8f7ceb70266c83f
#
_entry.id   205c60566c2b9575a8f7ceb70266c83f
#
_cell.length_a   1.000
_cell.length_b   1.000
_cell.length_c   1.000
_cell.angle_alpha   90.00
_cell.angle_beta   90.00
_cell.angle_gamma   90.00
#
_symmetry.space_group_name_H-M   'P 1'
#
loop_
_entity.id
_entity.type
_entity.pdbx_description
1 polymer ?
#
loop_
_entity_poly.entity_id
_entity_poly.type
_entity_poly.pdbx_seq_one_letter_code
_entity_poly.pdbx_strand_id
1 'polypeptide(L)'
;AALSKAKAIFSWKKKRADNLFLAIHGNAQNGDIARADWEPIVGTSGLWQLETVQSAEPDGYGTYRWSYDSTSYLPVANSLERVKNQGYQNIACGGFSAGCDMLLRAVTFSSARCDLLILQSPWIPILQEQAEDVVRAIFQKNMELRIFCGAEDADCLPMAKHLYAAAKQAGCNVTLTVQKNTRHQFPAQHGRKRHEKAI
;
A
#
# COMPACT_ATOMS: atom_id res chain seq x y z
N ALA A 1 -4.57 0.70 -62.37
CA ALA A 1 -4.03 1.42 -61.23
C ALA A 1 -4.75 0.99 -59.95
N ALA A 2 -4.15 0.11 -59.15
CA ALA A 2 -4.68 -0.37 -57.88
C ALA A 2 -4.29 0.60 -56.79
N LEU A 3 -5.25 1.32 -56.23
CA LEU A 3 -5.06 2.12 -55.04
C LEU A 3 -5.00 1.19 -53.83
N SER A 4 -3.81 1.01 -53.29
CA SER A 4 -3.57 0.34 -52.03
C SER A 4 -4.13 1.23 -50.89
N LYS A 5 -5.25 0.82 -50.32
CA LYS A 5 -5.75 1.40 -49.07
C LYS A 5 -4.85 0.96 -47.94
N ALA A 6 -3.90 1.80 -47.55
CA ALA A 6 -3.20 1.65 -46.30
C ALA A 6 -4.19 1.80 -45.16
N LYS A 7 -4.57 0.71 -44.51
CA LYS A 7 -5.29 0.75 -43.22
C LYS A 7 -4.34 1.35 -42.20
N ALA A 8 -4.59 2.60 -41.82
CA ALA A 8 -3.97 3.16 -40.62
C ALA A 8 -4.45 2.35 -39.41
N ILE A 9 -3.59 1.50 -38.88
CA ILE A 9 -3.84 0.81 -37.64
C ILE A 9 -3.62 1.86 -36.53
N PHE A 10 -4.69 2.54 -36.14
CA PHE A 10 -4.70 3.33 -34.92
C PHE A 10 -4.57 2.35 -33.74
N SER A 11 -3.36 2.10 -33.28
CA SER A 11 -3.18 1.48 -31.98
C SER A 11 -3.57 2.51 -30.94
N TRP A 12 -4.76 2.36 -30.39
CA TRP A 12 -5.17 3.07 -29.18
C TRP A 12 -4.28 2.57 -28.05
N LYS A 13 -3.11 3.19 -27.86
CA LYS A 13 -2.36 3.00 -26.60
C LYS A 13 -3.27 3.56 -25.53
N LYS A 14 -3.82 2.69 -24.69
CA LYS A 14 -4.58 3.11 -23.50
C LYS A 14 -3.69 4.10 -22.75
N LYS A 15 -4.16 5.35 -22.61
CA LYS A 15 -3.39 6.38 -21.90
C LYS A 15 -3.09 5.81 -20.51
N ARG A 16 -1.82 5.80 -20.13
CA ARG A 16 -1.40 5.39 -18.80
C ARG A 16 -2.04 6.32 -17.78
N ALA A 17 -2.48 5.79 -16.63
CA ALA A 17 -2.95 6.61 -15.53
C ALA A 17 -1.82 7.52 -15.02
N ASP A 18 -2.18 8.73 -14.62
CA ASP A 18 -1.22 9.72 -14.12
C ASP A 18 -0.74 9.37 -12.69
N ASN A 19 -1.48 8.53 -11.97
CA ASN A 19 -1.18 8.14 -10.59
C ASN A 19 -1.00 6.62 -10.49
N LEU A 20 -0.18 6.19 -9.53
CA LEU A 20 0.08 4.79 -9.24
C LEU A 20 -0.30 4.45 -7.81
N PHE A 21 -0.98 3.33 -7.64
CA PHE A 21 -1.21 2.68 -6.35
C PHE A 21 -0.47 1.34 -6.30
N LEU A 22 0.44 1.18 -5.32
CA LEU A 22 1.11 -0.10 -5.04
C LEU A 22 0.42 -0.78 -3.86
N ALA A 23 -0.12 -1.98 -4.09
CA ALA A 23 -0.76 -2.79 -3.07
C ALA A 23 0.15 -3.91 -2.59
N ILE A 24 0.31 -4.04 -1.27
CA ILE A 24 1.15 -5.04 -0.61
C ILE A 24 0.27 -5.98 0.19
N HIS A 25 0.34 -7.28 -0.12
CA HIS A 25 -0.47 -8.32 0.51
C HIS A 25 -0.05 -8.62 1.95
N GLY A 26 -0.96 -9.20 2.75
CA GLY A 26 -0.65 -9.76 4.06
C GLY A 26 -0.08 -11.18 3.99
N ASN A 27 0.22 -11.78 5.15
CA ASN A 27 0.61 -13.19 5.22
C ASN A 27 -0.53 -14.10 4.77
N ALA A 28 -0.21 -15.25 4.23
CA ALA A 28 -1.15 -16.22 3.65
C ALA A 28 -2.01 -15.63 2.50
N GLN A 29 -1.50 -14.61 1.83
CA GLN A 29 -2.10 -13.95 0.67
C GLN A 29 -1.14 -13.97 -0.53
N ASN A 30 -1.53 -13.29 -1.61
CA ASN A 30 -0.71 -13.08 -2.82
C ASN A 30 -1.10 -11.76 -3.49
N GLY A 31 -0.44 -11.45 -4.61
CA GLY A 31 -0.70 -10.23 -5.37
C GLY A 31 -2.12 -10.14 -5.94
N ASP A 32 -2.74 -11.26 -6.31
CA ASP A 32 -4.10 -11.27 -6.85
C ASP A 32 -5.13 -10.98 -5.75
N ILE A 33 -4.93 -11.51 -4.55
CA ILE A 33 -5.76 -11.20 -3.38
C ILE A 33 -5.60 -9.72 -3.03
N ALA A 34 -4.37 -9.19 -2.98
CA ALA A 34 -4.16 -7.77 -2.74
C ALA A 34 -4.85 -6.90 -3.80
N ARG A 35 -4.80 -7.29 -5.07
CA ARG A 35 -5.53 -6.61 -6.14
C ARG A 35 -7.03 -6.57 -5.87
N ALA A 36 -7.63 -7.72 -5.55
CA ALA A 36 -9.06 -7.83 -5.29
C ALA A 36 -9.49 -6.99 -4.08
N ASP A 37 -8.66 -6.91 -3.05
CA ASP A 37 -8.92 -6.13 -1.84
C ASP A 37 -8.83 -4.61 -2.09
N TRP A 38 -7.83 -4.15 -2.87
CA TRP A 38 -7.56 -2.74 -3.08
C TRP A 38 -8.29 -2.12 -4.27
N GLU A 39 -8.63 -2.91 -5.30
CA GLU A 39 -9.31 -2.40 -6.51
C GLU A 39 -10.61 -1.65 -6.20
N PRO A 40 -11.48 -2.09 -5.27
CA PRO A 40 -12.68 -1.35 -4.90
C PRO A 40 -12.39 0.03 -4.25
N ILE A 41 -11.20 0.19 -3.65
CA ILE A 41 -10.76 1.42 -2.96
C ILE A 41 -10.12 2.38 -3.96
N VAL A 42 -9.21 1.86 -4.79
CA VAL A 42 -8.51 2.63 -5.84
C VAL A 42 -9.46 3.06 -6.95
N GLY A 43 -10.53 2.29 -7.15
CA GLY A 43 -11.55 2.56 -8.15
C GLY A 43 -11.17 2.15 -9.56
N THR A 44 -12.16 2.20 -10.44
CA THR A 44 -12.04 1.84 -11.86
C THR A 44 -12.06 3.06 -12.78
N SER A 45 -11.91 4.26 -12.23
CA SER A 45 -11.99 5.54 -12.97
C SER A 45 -10.90 5.71 -14.04
N GLY A 46 -9.83 4.90 -13.98
CA GLY A 46 -8.65 5.05 -14.81
C GLY A 46 -7.70 6.18 -14.38
N LEU A 47 -7.99 6.86 -13.28
CA LEU A 47 -7.12 7.90 -12.71
C LEU A 47 -5.90 7.29 -12.04
N TRP A 48 -6.03 6.08 -11.51
CA TRP A 48 -4.99 5.33 -10.82
C TRP A 48 -4.69 4.02 -11.55
N GLN A 49 -3.43 3.70 -11.69
CA GLN A 49 -2.97 2.36 -12.06
C GLN A 49 -2.73 1.58 -10.78
N LEU A 50 -3.31 0.39 -10.66
CA LEU A 50 -3.07 -0.52 -9.53
C LEU A 50 -2.03 -1.57 -9.90
N GLU A 51 -0.92 -1.59 -9.17
CA GLU A 51 0.09 -2.64 -9.22
C GLU A 51 0.17 -3.33 -7.85
N THR A 52 0.58 -4.59 -7.84
CA THR A 52 0.76 -5.37 -6.61
C THR A 52 2.21 -5.79 -6.45
N VAL A 53 2.67 -5.86 -5.20
CA VAL A 53 3.99 -6.38 -4.86
C VAL A 53 3.82 -7.74 -4.21
N GLN A 54 4.51 -8.73 -4.78
CA GLN A 54 4.51 -10.11 -4.33
C GLN A 54 5.74 -10.39 -3.47
N SER A 55 5.55 -11.02 -2.30
CA SER A 55 6.65 -11.59 -1.53
C SER A 55 7.36 -12.70 -2.31
N ALA A 56 8.65 -12.88 -2.07
CA ALA A 56 9.43 -13.98 -2.61
C ALA A 56 9.32 -15.27 -1.79
N GLU A 57 8.59 -15.28 -0.67
CA GLU A 57 8.54 -16.37 0.29
C GLU A 57 7.22 -17.16 0.20
N PRO A 58 7.20 -18.32 -0.50
CA PRO A 58 6.00 -19.16 -0.58
C PRO A 58 5.57 -19.67 0.80
N ASP A 59 4.24 -19.71 1.03
CA ASP A 59 3.62 -20.23 2.25
C ASP A 59 2.63 -21.38 1.96
N GLY A 60 2.79 -22.01 0.79
CA GLY A 60 1.96 -23.10 0.31
C GLY A 60 0.72 -22.65 -0.48
N TYR A 61 0.18 -23.54 -1.34
CA TYR A 61 -1.08 -23.33 -2.10
C TYR A 61 -1.21 -22.00 -2.85
N GLY A 62 -0.11 -21.44 -3.35
CA GLY A 62 -0.12 -20.18 -4.10
C GLY A 62 -0.25 -18.94 -3.23
N THR A 63 -0.05 -19.07 -1.93
CA THR A 63 0.05 -17.96 -0.99
C THR A 63 1.49 -17.71 -0.56
N TYR A 64 1.74 -16.56 0.03
CA TYR A 64 3.05 -16.06 0.40
C TYR A 64 3.03 -15.42 1.78
N ARG A 65 4.20 -15.33 2.41
CA ARG A 65 4.39 -14.68 3.70
C ARG A 65 5.54 -13.67 3.65
N TRP A 66 5.67 -12.90 4.71
CA TRP A 66 6.79 -12.00 4.98
C TRP A 66 7.49 -12.46 6.26
N SER A 67 8.78 -12.79 6.21
CA SER A 67 9.53 -13.35 7.34
C SER A 67 9.98 -12.30 8.36
N TYR A 68 9.83 -11.02 8.06
CA TYR A 68 10.30 -9.88 8.89
C TYR A 68 11.82 -9.83 9.09
N ASP A 69 12.60 -10.59 8.33
CA ASP A 69 14.04 -10.48 8.33
C ASP A 69 14.53 -9.16 7.69
N SER A 70 15.85 -8.97 7.71
CA SER A 70 16.48 -7.73 7.19
C SER A 70 16.32 -7.50 5.69
N THR A 71 15.79 -8.46 4.94
CA THR A 71 15.66 -8.42 3.47
C THR A 71 14.21 -8.56 2.99
N SER A 72 13.29 -8.99 3.82
CA SER A 72 11.88 -9.24 3.45
C SER A 72 11.20 -8.05 2.78
N TYR A 73 11.56 -6.82 3.13
CA TYR A 73 10.98 -5.61 2.57
C TYR A 73 11.54 -5.22 1.19
N LEU A 74 12.64 -5.85 0.73
CA LEU A 74 13.31 -5.47 -0.53
C LEU A 74 12.39 -5.52 -1.76
N PRO A 75 11.47 -6.49 -1.94
CA PRO A 75 10.52 -6.45 -3.05
C PRO A 75 9.71 -5.16 -3.10
N VAL A 76 9.31 -4.63 -1.94
CA VAL A 76 8.57 -3.37 -1.82
C VAL A 76 9.47 -2.17 -2.14
N ALA A 77 10.67 -2.11 -1.54
CA ALA A 77 11.63 -1.05 -1.79
C ALA A 77 12.03 -0.97 -3.26
N ASN A 78 12.34 -2.11 -3.89
CA ASN A 78 12.70 -2.20 -5.30
C ASN A 78 11.55 -1.77 -6.21
N SER A 79 10.30 -2.11 -5.86
CA SER A 79 9.13 -1.67 -6.62
C SER A 79 8.96 -0.15 -6.55
N LEU A 80 9.12 0.46 -5.38
CA LEU A 80 9.08 1.91 -5.22
C LEU A 80 10.19 2.63 -6.00
N GLU A 81 11.42 2.14 -5.93
CA GLU A 81 12.52 2.70 -6.72
C GLU A 81 12.30 2.56 -8.23
N ARG A 82 11.76 1.43 -8.68
CA ARG A 82 11.41 1.21 -10.09
C ARG A 82 10.39 2.23 -10.59
N VAL A 83 9.35 2.53 -9.82
CA VAL A 83 8.27 3.41 -10.25
C VAL A 83 8.60 4.90 -10.11
N LYS A 84 9.53 5.26 -9.25
CA LYS A 84 9.97 6.63 -9.00
C LYS A 84 10.30 7.42 -10.28
N ASN A 85 10.94 6.76 -11.24
CA ASN A 85 11.39 7.37 -12.49
C ASN A 85 10.41 7.15 -13.66
N GLN A 86 9.22 6.63 -13.40
CA GLN A 86 8.25 6.36 -14.46
C GLN A 86 7.32 7.53 -14.77
N GLY A 87 7.46 8.67 -14.10
CA GLY A 87 6.73 9.90 -14.39
C GLY A 87 5.28 9.91 -13.90
N TYR A 88 4.95 9.14 -12.85
CA TYR A 88 3.69 9.30 -12.15
C TYR A 88 3.65 10.64 -11.38
N GLN A 89 2.50 11.29 -11.37
CA GLN A 89 2.30 12.52 -10.62
C GLN A 89 2.20 12.24 -9.12
N ASN A 90 1.47 11.17 -8.75
CA ASN A 90 1.33 10.72 -7.37
C ASN A 90 1.56 9.22 -7.27
N ILE A 91 2.21 8.80 -6.20
CA ILE A 91 2.42 7.40 -5.83
C ILE A 91 1.83 7.18 -4.45
N ALA A 92 0.79 6.35 -4.37
CA ALA A 92 0.22 5.89 -3.11
C ALA A 92 0.56 4.41 -2.90
N CYS A 93 0.72 4.01 -1.64
CA CYS A 93 0.98 2.63 -1.26
C CYS A 93 -0.03 2.17 -0.22
N GLY A 94 -0.57 0.97 -0.41
CA GLY A 94 -1.49 0.34 0.53
C GLY A 94 -0.96 -1.00 1.01
N GLY A 95 -0.85 -1.18 2.33
CA GLY A 95 -0.52 -2.45 2.95
C GLY A 95 -1.69 -3.04 3.72
N PHE A 96 -1.78 -4.36 3.74
CA PHE A 96 -2.68 -5.10 4.61
C PHE A 96 -1.86 -5.96 5.56
N SER A 97 -2.21 -5.94 6.87
CA SER A 97 -1.58 -6.80 7.87
C SER A 97 -0.04 -6.71 7.83
N ALA A 98 0.66 -7.82 7.62
CA ALA A 98 2.13 -7.88 7.48
C ALA A 98 2.68 -7.02 6.34
N GLY A 99 1.92 -6.79 5.28
CA GLY A 99 2.30 -5.88 4.19
C GLY A 99 2.50 -4.44 4.66
N CYS A 100 1.84 -4.04 5.75
CA CYS A 100 2.07 -2.74 6.38
C CYS A 100 3.48 -2.63 6.96
N ASP A 101 3.99 -3.69 7.60
CA ASP A 101 5.35 -3.74 8.15
C ASP A 101 6.39 -3.63 7.04
N MET A 102 6.16 -4.33 5.92
CA MET A 102 7.04 -4.27 4.76
C MET A 102 7.11 -2.87 4.14
N LEU A 103 5.96 -2.18 4.06
CA LEU A 103 5.94 -0.78 3.63
C LEU A 103 6.74 0.13 4.55
N LEU A 104 6.53 0.01 5.87
CA LEU A 104 7.24 0.83 6.84
C LEU A 104 8.74 0.54 6.82
N ARG A 105 9.16 -0.74 6.73
CA ARG A 105 10.58 -1.09 6.57
C ARG A 105 11.17 -0.52 5.28
N ALA A 106 10.48 -0.64 4.16
CA ALA A 106 10.95 -0.12 2.88
C ALA A 106 11.20 1.38 2.96
N VAL A 107 10.27 2.16 3.51
CA VAL A 107 10.45 3.62 3.62
C VAL A 107 11.43 4.02 4.73
N THR A 108 11.67 3.17 5.72
CA THR A 108 12.61 3.45 6.81
C THR A 108 14.05 3.14 6.43
N PHE A 109 14.28 1.98 5.81
CA PHE A 109 15.63 1.45 5.57
C PHE A 109 16.17 1.67 4.16
N SER A 110 15.41 2.33 3.27
CA SER A 110 15.87 2.65 1.92
C SER A 110 15.56 4.10 1.54
N SER A 111 15.98 4.52 0.34
CA SER A 111 15.60 5.82 -0.22
C SER A 111 14.17 5.84 -0.77
N ALA A 112 13.46 4.72 -0.73
CA ALA A 112 12.10 4.57 -1.22
C ALA A 112 11.15 5.55 -0.51
N ARG A 113 10.25 6.15 -1.28
CA ARG A 113 9.20 7.04 -0.80
C ARG A 113 7.95 6.92 -1.65
N CYS A 114 6.83 7.31 -1.08
CA CYS A 114 5.59 7.58 -1.79
C CYS A 114 4.96 8.86 -1.22
N ASP A 115 3.88 9.33 -1.82
CA ASP A 115 3.18 10.53 -1.35
C ASP A 115 2.19 10.20 -0.24
N LEU A 116 1.58 9.01 -0.30
CA LEU A 116 0.57 8.54 0.63
C LEU A 116 0.79 7.08 1.01
N LEU A 117 0.85 6.82 2.32
CA LEU A 117 0.82 5.49 2.93
C LEU A 117 -0.57 5.20 3.49
N ILE A 118 -1.19 4.09 3.07
CA ILE A 118 -2.44 3.60 3.63
C ILE A 118 -2.19 2.24 4.28
N LEU A 119 -2.43 2.14 5.58
CA LEU A 119 -2.24 0.91 6.34
C LEU A 119 -3.60 0.38 6.80
N GLN A 120 -3.97 -0.80 6.33
CA GLN A 120 -5.19 -1.50 6.73
C GLN A 120 -4.87 -2.65 7.67
N SER A 121 -5.47 -2.66 8.86
CA SER A 121 -5.26 -3.68 9.90
C SER A 121 -3.76 -3.98 10.12
N PRO A 122 -2.95 -2.98 10.51
CA PRO A 122 -1.50 -3.06 10.42
C PRO A 122 -0.91 -3.98 11.48
N TRP A 123 -0.33 -5.10 11.05
CA TRP A 123 0.59 -5.90 11.84
C TRP A 123 2.00 -5.37 11.59
N ILE A 124 2.57 -4.65 12.55
CA ILE A 124 3.79 -3.84 12.35
C ILE A 124 4.82 -4.02 13.48
N PRO A 125 5.44 -5.21 13.59
CA PRO A 125 6.43 -5.50 14.63
C PRO A 125 7.67 -4.60 14.58
N ILE A 126 7.98 -3.93 13.47
CA ILE A 126 9.06 -2.93 13.39
C ILE A 126 8.95 -1.85 14.48
N LEU A 127 7.76 -1.53 14.95
CA LEU A 127 7.59 -0.51 15.98
C LEU A 127 8.13 -0.90 17.35
N GLN A 128 8.37 -2.17 17.60
CA GLN A 128 8.91 -2.63 18.89
C GLN A 128 10.35 -2.13 19.12
N GLU A 129 11.12 -1.98 18.04
CA GLU A 129 12.54 -1.61 18.13
C GLU A 129 12.87 -0.30 17.41
N GLN A 130 12.05 0.12 16.44
CA GLN A 130 12.39 1.16 15.46
C GLN A 130 11.31 2.24 15.31
N ALA A 131 10.44 2.43 16.31
CA ALA A 131 9.33 3.38 16.22
C ALA A 131 9.78 4.81 15.85
N GLU A 132 10.88 5.29 16.45
CA GLU A 132 11.42 6.60 16.18
C GLU A 132 11.95 6.74 14.75
N ASP A 133 12.63 5.72 14.24
CA ASP A 133 13.17 5.71 12.88
C ASP A 133 12.05 5.69 11.84
N VAL A 134 10.99 4.92 12.10
CA VAL A 134 9.79 4.88 11.24
C VAL A 134 9.16 6.27 11.13
N VAL A 135 8.83 6.91 12.26
CA VAL A 135 8.17 8.22 12.23
C VAL A 135 9.08 9.30 11.67
N ARG A 136 10.39 9.22 11.95
CA ARG A 136 11.39 10.12 11.36
C ARG A 136 11.43 10.00 9.84
N ALA A 137 11.43 8.78 9.30
CA ALA A 137 11.43 8.54 7.87
C ALA A 137 10.16 9.09 7.20
N ILE A 138 8.98 8.88 7.80
CA ILE A 138 7.71 9.41 7.30
C ILE A 138 7.74 10.94 7.27
N PHE A 139 8.18 11.56 8.37
CA PHE A 139 8.26 13.01 8.50
C PHE A 139 9.26 13.62 7.49
N GLN A 140 10.50 13.13 7.45
CA GLN A 140 11.57 13.66 6.60
C GLN A 140 11.25 13.52 5.11
N LYS A 141 10.53 12.46 4.73
CA LYS A 141 10.11 12.22 3.34
C LYS A 141 8.79 12.91 2.99
N ASN A 142 8.20 13.64 3.94
CA ASN A 142 6.93 14.36 3.77
C ASN A 142 5.81 13.46 3.21
N MET A 143 5.65 12.26 3.79
CA MET A 143 4.62 11.32 3.39
C MET A 143 3.37 11.51 4.24
N GLU A 144 2.20 11.48 3.62
CA GLU A 144 0.92 11.39 4.34
C GLU A 144 0.70 9.94 4.81
N LEU A 145 0.21 9.76 6.04
CA LEU A 145 -0.07 8.46 6.64
C LEU A 145 -1.55 8.34 7.01
N ARG A 146 -2.23 7.33 6.47
CA ARG A 146 -3.60 6.99 6.82
C ARG A 146 -3.68 5.59 7.36
N ILE A 147 -4.16 5.43 8.57
CA ILE A 147 -4.26 4.16 9.28
C ILE A 147 -5.73 3.79 9.43
N PHE A 148 -6.08 2.58 9.03
CA PHE A 148 -7.40 2.00 9.20
C PHE A 148 -7.26 0.68 9.95
N CYS A 149 -8.06 0.47 11.00
CA CYS A 149 -8.03 -0.77 11.77
C CYS A 149 -9.41 -1.09 12.31
N GLY A 150 -9.75 -2.38 12.33
CA GLY A 150 -11.00 -2.83 12.93
C GLY A 150 -11.04 -2.59 14.43
N ALA A 151 -12.21 -2.23 14.96
CA ALA A 151 -12.40 -2.09 16.42
C ALA A 151 -12.29 -3.42 17.16
N GLU A 152 -12.53 -4.54 16.45
CA GLU A 152 -12.46 -5.91 16.96
C GLU A 152 -11.15 -6.63 16.55
N ASP A 153 -10.20 -5.93 15.95
CA ASP A 153 -8.87 -6.43 15.61
C ASP A 153 -7.93 -6.26 16.84
N ALA A 154 -8.01 -7.24 17.75
CA ALA A 154 -7.36 -7.16 19.05
C ALA A 154 -5.83 -7.06 18.95
N ASP A 155 -5.24 -7.67 17.92
CA ASP A 155 -3.79 -7.72 17.74
C ASP A 155 -3.24 -6.46 17.05
N CYS A 156 -3.92 -5.97 16.03
CA CYS A 156 -3.42 -4.85 15.23
C CYS A 156 -3.86 -3.47 15.77
N LEU A 157 -4.99 -3.38 16.45
CA LEU A 157 -5.49 -2.08 16.94
C LEU A 157 -4.53 -1.38 17.92
N PRO A 158 -3.88 -2.09 18.88
CA PRO A 158 -2.85 -1.48 19.72
C PRO A 158 -1.66 -0.93 18.91
N MET A 159 -1.20 -1.68 17.90
CA MET A 159 -0.09 -1.25 17.03
C MET A 159 -0.49 -0.02 16.20
N ALA A 160 -1.71 0.00 15.65
CA ALA A 160 -2.26 1.13 14.90
C ALA A 160 -2.31 2.41 15.75
N LYS A 161 -2.78 2.29 17.00
CA LYS A 161 -2.84 3.40 17.95
C LYS A 161 -1.45 3.89 18.35
N HIS A 162 -0.51 2.97 18.57
CA HIS A 162 0.89 3.31 18.90
C HIS A 162 1.53 4.12 17.76
N LEU A 163 1.46 3.60 16.51
CA LEU A 163 2.00 4.32 15.36
C LEU A 163 1.35 5.70 15.19
N TYR A 164 0.03 5.78 15.31
CA TYR A 164 -0.70 7.05 15.24
C TYR A 164 -0.19 8.06 16.27
N ALA A 165 -0.06 7.65 17.54
CA ALA A 165 0.39 8.51 18.62
C ALA A 165 1.82 9.00 18.38
N ALA A 166 2.75 8.10 18.01
CA ALA A 166 4.13 8.44 17.72
C ALA A 166 4.26 9.38 16.51
N ALA A 167 3.55 9.09 15.42
CA ALA A 167 3.54 9.93 14.22
C ALA A 167 2.94 11.31 14.50
N LYS A 168 1.87 11.38 15.28
CA LYS A 168 1.25 12.65 15.71
C LYS A 168 2.22 13.49 16.54
N GLN A 169 2.91 12.88 17.49
CA GLN A 169 3.90 13.55 18.32
C GLN A 169 5.09 14.06 17.49
N ALA A 170 5.50 13.32 16.47
CA ALA A 170 6.58 13.71 15.56
C ALA A 170 6.16 14.78 14.53
N GLY A 171 4.89 15.21 14.50
CA GLY A 171 4.39 16.22 13.57
C GLY A 171 4.08 15.70 12.17
N CYS A 172 3.97 14.37 11.98
CA CYS A 172 3.56 13.79 10.71
C CYS A 172 2.10 14.15 10.36
N ASN A 173 1.81 14.24 9.06
CA ASN A 173 0.44 14.29 8.57
C ASN A 173 -0.17 12.88 8.68
N VAL A 174 -0.92 12.62 9.76
CA VAL A 174 -1.42 11.29 10.08
C VAL A 174 -2.88 11.31 10.50
N THR A 175 -3.64 10.30 10.05
CA THR A 175 -5.01 10.02 10.50
C THR A 175 -5.15 8.56 10.93
N LEU A 176 -6.04 8.31 11.91
CA LEU A 176 -6.45 6.97 12.33
C LEU A 176 -7.97 6.87 12.25
N THR A 177 -8.45 5.86 11.54
CA THR A 177 -9.87 5.50 11.48
C THR A 177 -10.07 4.12 12.08
N VAL A 178 -10.77 4.05 13.20
CA VAL A 178 -11.19 2.79 13.83
C VAL A 178 -12.55 2.38 13.25
N GLN A 179 -12.57 1.24 12.57
CA GLN A 179 -13.72 0.72 11.83
C GLN A 179 -14.61 -0.13 12.76
N LYS A 180 -15.84 0.35 13.01
CA LYS A 180 -16.79 -0.36 13.89
C LYS A 180 -17.17 -1.73 13.31
N ASN A 181 -17.40 -2.71 14.19
CA ASN A 181 -17.82 -4.07 13.81
C ASN A 181 -16.91 -4.73 12.76
N THR A 182 -15.61 -4.45 12.83
CA THR A 182 -14.63 -4.95 11.87
C THR A 182 -13.50 -5.63 12.63
N ARG A 183 -13.18 -6.85 12.20
CA ARG A 183 -12.03 -7.65 12.68
C ARG A 183 -10.81 -7.41 11.81
N HIS A 184 -9.90 -8.37 11.77
CA HIS A 184 -8.68 -8.36 10.94
C HIS A 184 -9.02 -8.59 9.45
N GLN A 185 -9.60 -7.59 8.80
CA GLN A 185 -10.07 -7.69 7.42
C GLN A 185 -10.26 -6.31 6.78
N PHE A 186 -10.42 -6.28 5.46
CA PHE A 186 -10.97 -5.12 4.78
C PHE A 186 -12.45 -4.92 5.16
N PRO A 187 -12.93 -3.68 5.26
CA PRO A 187 -14.34 -3.44 5.53
C PRO A 187 -15.20 -4.02 4.40
N ALA A 188 -16.34 -4.61 4.77
CA ALA A 188 -17.32 -5.08 3.80
C ALA A 188 -17.74 -3.96 2.83
N GLN A 189 -18.12 -4.31 1.60
CA GLN A 189 -18.38 -3.36 0.50
C GLN A 189 -19.37 -2.23 0.82
N HIS A 190 -20.16 -2.34 1.88
CA HIS A 190 -21.04 -1.28 2.37
C HIS A 190 -20.27 -0.06 2.93
N GLY A 191 -18.94 -0.18 3.08
CA GLY A 191 -18.03 0.89 3.50
C GLY A 191 -17.35 1.68 2.38
N ARG A 192 -17.65 1.43 1.11
CA ARG A 192 -17.03 2.09 -0.05
C ARG A 192 -16.91 3.62 0.06
N LYS A 193 -17.95 4.29 0.56
CA LYS A 193 -17.96 5.77 0.67
C LYS A 193 -16.89 6.37 1.59
N ARG A 194 -16.29 5.57 2.50
CA ARG A 194 -15.27 6.08 3.44
C ARG A 194 -13.86 6.02 2.89
N HIS A 195 -13.57 5.03 2.03
CA HIS A 195 -12.25 4.87 1.44
C HIS A 195 -12.09 5.71 0.14
N GLU A 196 -13.17 5.97 -0.60
CA GLU A 196 -13.14 6.88 -1.77
C GLU A 196 -12.62 8.28 -1.41
N LYS A 197 -12.75 8.68 -0.12
CA LYS A 197 -12.13 9.90 0.41
C LYS A 197 -10.66 9.69 0.86
N ALA A 198 -10.14 8.48 0.74
CA ALA A 198 -8.80 8.14 1.23
C ALA A 198 -7.71 8.31 0.17
N ILE A 199 -8.08 8.46 -1.11
CA ILE A 199 -7.14 8.67 -2.23
C ILE A 199 -7.36 10.03 -2.88
#